data_8547c8041ae4d250c5310d8ddd8532bd
#
_entry.id   8547c8041ae4d250c5310d8ddd8532bd
#
_cell.length_a   1.000
_cell.length_b   1.000
_cell.length_c   1.000
_cell.angle_alpha   90.00
_cell.angle_beta   90.00
_cell.angle_gamma   90.00
#
_symmetry.space_group_name_H-M   'P 1'
#
loop_
_entity.id
_entity.type
_entity.pdbx_description
1 polymer ?
#
loop_
_entity_poly.entity_id
_entity_poly.type
_entity_poly.pdbx_seq_one_letter_code
_entity_poly.pdbx_strand_id
1 'polypeptide(L)'
;MSSIKLHWLENRSKGGYVTFGVPWKKGEVTKETVFSVNDENGNAIAYQEKPIAYYPDGSTKWTSYTIKTDSETVEINKADKYDGFDGIKTNETENEITVDNGKFKAVFPKQGSVLMKTPYGDVTLKAVKE
;
A
#
# COMPACT_ATOMS: atom_id res chain seq x y z
N MET A 1 -5.06 22.47 -7.23
CA MET A 1 -6.01 21.36 -7.06
C MET A 1 -6.60 21.44 -5.67
N SER A 2 -7.88 21.26 -5.57
CA SER A 2 -8.56 21.17 -4.26
C SER A 2 -8.16 19.87 -3.54
N SER A 3 -7.92 19.99 -2.24
CA SER A 3 -7.79 18.82 -1.38
C SER A 3 -9.10 18.06 -1.27
N ILE A 4 -9.01 16.76 -1.08
CA ILE A 4 -10.18 15.92 -0.76
C ILE A 4 -10.16 15.67 0.73
N LYS A 5 -11.21 16.11 1.42
CA LYS A 5 -11.44 15.84 2.83
C LYS A 5 -12.49 14.77 2.99
N LEU A 6 -12.17 13.77 3.77
CA LEU A 6 -13.03 12.62 4.08
C LEU A 6 -13.23 12.55 5.59
N HIS A 7 -14.43 12.19 6.02
CA HIS A 7 -14.74 11.89 7.41
C HIS A 7 -15.58 10.62 7.48
N TRP A 8 -15.50 9.95 8.62
CA TRP A 8 -16.26 8.72 8.84
C TRP A 8 -17.69 9.06 9.23
N LEU A 9 -18.66 8.35 8.66
CA LEU A 9 -20.08 8.52 8.97
C LEU A 9 -20.48 7.81 10.27
N GLU A 10 -19.70 6.81 10.69
CA GLU A 10 -19.95 6.01 11.87
C GLU A 10 -18.70 5.94 12.75
N ASN A 11 -18.90 5.74 14.05
CA ASN A 11 -17.79 5.43 14.96
C ASN A 11 -17.15 4.10 14.54
N ARG A 12 -15.89 4.15 14.14
CA ARG A 12 -15.14 2.94 13.83
C ARG A 12 -14.17 2.59 14.97
N SER A 13 -13.80 1.33 15.04
CA SER A 13 -12.80 0.89 15.99
C SER A 13 -11.44 1.56 15.71
N LYS A 14 -10.79 2.06 16.74
CA LYS A 14 -9.46 2.66 16.65
C LYS A 14 -8.42 1.62 16.19
N GLY A 15 -7.43 2.09 15.42
CA GLY A 15 -6.31 1.26 14.96
C GLY A 15 -6.63 0.30 13.82
N GLY A 16 -7.84 0.30 13.30
CA GLY A 16 -8.24 -0.53 12.16
C GLY A 16 -7.75 0.01 10.82
N TYR A 17 -7.59 -0.90 9.85
CA TYR A 17 -7.44 -0.53 8.45
C TYR A 17 -8.78 -0.21 7.84
N VAL A 18 -8.80 0.71 6.90
CA VAL A 18 -9.96 1.04 6.10
C VAL A 18 -9.57 1.20 4.64
N THR A 19 -10.40 0.67 3.76
CA THR A 19 -10.25 0.79 2.31
C THR A 19 -11.46 1.54 1.75
N PHE A 20 -11.20 2.54 0.92
CA PHE A 20 -12.24 3.34 0.27
C PHE A 20 -11.79 3.77 -1.13
N GLY A 21 -12.76 4.15 -1.97
CA GLY A 21 -12.52 4.65 -3.32
C GLY A 21 -12.70 6.15 -3.42
N VAL A 22 -11.85 6.80 -4.20
CA VAL A 22 -11.93 8.24 -4.51
C VAL A 22 -12.13 8.41 -6.01
N PRO A 23 -13.21 9.09 -6.45
CA PRO A 23 -13.42 9.41 -7.85
C PRO A 23 -12.66 10.68 -8.25
N TRP A 24 -12.16 10.70 -9.47
CA TRP A 24 -11.46 11.83 -10.06
C TRP A 24 -12.18 12.32 -11.31
N LYS A 25 -12.05 13.60 -11.62
CA LYS A 25 -12.48 14.15 -12.91
C LYS A 25 -11.54 13.67 -14.02
N LYS A 26 -12.09 13.55 -15.22
CA LYS A 26 -11.31 13.18 -16.40
C LYS A 26 -10.12 14.14 -16.60
N GLY A 27 -8.93 13.57 -16.79
CA GLY A 27 -7.69 14.32 -16.99
C GLY A 27 -7.06 14.90 -15.72
N GLU A 28 -7.69 14.73 -14.54
CA GLU A 28 -7.20 15.32 -13.29
C GLU A 28 -6.03 14.54 -12.68
N VAL A 29 -6.08 13.23 -12.78
CA VAL A 29 -5.13 12.28 -12.13
C VAL A 29 -4.70 11.21 -13.13
N THR A 30 -3.43 10.84 -13.09
CA THR A 30 -2.87 9.72 -13.84
C THR A 30 -2.31 8.66 -12.89
N LYS A 31 -1.91 7.52 -13.44
CA LYS A 31 -1.26 6.46 -12.64
C LYS A 31 0.09 6.86 -12.04
N GLU A 32 0.71 7.93 -12.56
CA GLU A 32 1.96 8.48 -12.05
C GLU A 32 1.76 9.57 -10.99
N THR A 33 0.52 9.99 -10.76
CA THR A 33 0.21 11.02 -9.75
C THR A 33 0.54 10.49 -8.37
N VAL A 34 1.37 11.24 -7.65
CA VAL A 34 1.71 10.95 -6.24
C VAL A 34 0.78 11.74 -5.33
N PHE A 35 0.42 11.16 -4.22
CA PHE A 35 -0.47 11.74 -3.23
C PHE A 35 0.20 11.87 -1.86
N SER A 36 -0.32 12.77 -1.05
CA SER A 36 -0.13 12.78 0.40
C SER A 36 -1.48 12.52 1.08
N VAL A 37 -1.46 11.78 2.16
CA VAL A 37 -2.62 11.55 3.01
C VAL A 37 -2.26 12.03 4.42
N ASN A 38 -3.05 12.95 4.94
CA ASN A 38 -2.79 13.58 6.22
C ASN A 38 -3.98 13.41 7.17
N ASP A 39 -3.69 13.36 8.46
CA ASP A 39 -4.70 13.40 9.50
C ASP A 39 -5.25 14.82 9.75
N GLU A 40 -6.17 14.97 10.68
CA GLU A 40 -6.78 16.25 11.06
C GLU A 40 -5.78 17.27 11.62
N ASN A 41 -4.61 16.82 12.09
CA ASN A 41 -3.53 17.65 12.61
C ASN A 41 -2.44 17.95 11.57
N GLY A 42 -2.62 17.47 10.33
CA GLY A 42 -1.66 17.64 9.25
C GLY A 42 -0.50 16.62 9.26
N ASN A 43 -0.54 15.61 10.14
CA ASN A 43 0.47 14.56 10.15
C ASN A 43 0.27 13.58 9.02
N ALA A 44 1.37 13.16 8.39
CA ALA A 44 1.32 12.17 7.33
C ALA A 44 0.81 10.81 7.84
N ILE A 45 -0.11 10.23 7.09
CA ILE A 45 -0.67 8.90 7.33
C ILE A 45 -0.08 7.93 6.30
N ALA A 46 0.39 6.78 6.77
CA ALA A 46 0.77 5.68 5.88
C ALA A 46 -0.44 5.21 5.06
N TYR A 47 -0.26 5.11 3.76
CA TYR A 47 -1.32 4.66 2.85
C TYR A 47 -0.78 3.74 1.76
N GLN A 48 -1.66 2.93 1.23
CA GLN A 48 -1.48 2.20 -0.02
C GLN A 48 -2.56 2.66 -0.98
N GLU A 49 -2.18 2.95 -2.21
CA GLU A 49 -3.12 3.36 -3.24
C GLU A 49 -3.01 2.49 -4.49
N LYS A 50 -4.11 2.37 -5.21
CA LYS A 50 -4.17 1.62 -6.46
C LYS A 50 -5.23 2.24 -7.38
N PRO A 51 -4.87 2.65 -8.61
CA PRO A 51 -5.87 2.98 -9.62
C PRO A 51 -6.70 1.74 -9.96
N ILE A 52 -8.03 1.85 -9.90
CA ILE A 52 -8.96 0.74 -10.15
C ILE A 52 -9.86 0.94 -11.36
N ALA A 53 -9.92 2.14 -11.90
CA ALA A 53 -10.65 2.44 -13.13
C ALA A 53 -10.01 3.60 -13.88
N TYR A 54 -10.12 3.60 -15.20
CA TYR A 54 -9.56 4.62 -16.06
C TYR A 54 -10.64 5.20 -17.01
N TYR A 55 -10.43 6.43 -17.43
CA TYR A 55 -11.14 7.01 -18.55
C TYR A 55 -10.53 6.56 -19.90
N PRO A 56 -11.25 6.70 -21.02
CA PRO A 56 -10.71 6.32 -22.34
C PRO A 56 -9.41 7.04 -22.75
N ASP A 57 -9.12 8.21 -22.16
CA ASP A 57 -7.89 8.97 -22.40
C ASP A 57 -6.70 8.46 -21.54
N GLY A 58 -6.89 7.42 -20.74
CA GLY A 58 -5.88 6.86 -19.86
C GLY A 58 -5.75 7.55 -18.49
N SER A 59 -6.47 8.66 -18.27
CA SER A 59 -6.51 9.27 -16.93
C SER A 59 -7.27 8.41 -15.95
N THR A 60 -6.90 8.51 -14.67
CA THR A 60 -7.51 7.70 -13.61
C THR A 60 -8.91 8.20 -13.28
N LYS A 61 -9.87 7.29 -13.27
CA LYS A 61 -11.26 7.56 -12.91
C LYS A 61 -11.53 7.31 -11.42
N TRP A 62 -10.94 6.23 -10.87
CA TRP A 62 -11.08 5.85 -9.47
C TRP A 62 -9.75 5.36 -8.92
N THR A 63 -9.42 5.79 -7.71
CA THR A 63 -8.30 5.25 -6.93
C THR A 63 -8.83 4.64 -5.64
N SER A 64 -8.41 3.43 -5.35
CA SER A 64 -8.64 2.78 -4.05
C SER A 64 -7.51 3.15 -3.10
N TYR A 65 -7.85 3.56 -1.89
CA TYR A 65 -6.90 3.82 -0.80
C TYR A 65 -7.15 2.85 0.34
N THR A 66 -6.07 2.36 0.91
CA THR A 66 -6.09 1.64 2.19
C THR A 66 -5.20 2.40 3.17
N ILE A 67 -5.77 2.80 4.29
CA ILE A 67 -5.08 3.57 5.34
C ILE A 67 -5.29 2.92 6.70
N LYS A 68 -4.39 3.25 7.63
CA LYS A 68 -4.54 2.96 9.05
C LYS A 68 -4.45 4.26 9.82
N THR A 69 -5.53 4.66 10.47
CA THR A 69 -5.56 5.90 11.24
C THR A 69 -6.62 5.84 12.34
N ASP A 70 -6.37 6.56 13.42
CA ASP A 70 -7.36 6.83 14.48
C ASP A 70 -8.04 8.19 14.32
N SER A 71 -7.60 8.98 13.33
CA SER A 71 -8.20 10.29 13.02
C SER A 71 -9.64 10.13 12.52
N GLU A 72 -10.50 11.07 12.90
CA GLU A 72 -11.89 11.12 12.43
C GLU A 72 -11.99 11.65 11.01
N THR A 73 -11.01 12.41 10.56
CA THR A 73 -10.94 12.97 9.21
C THR A 73 -9.58 12.72 8.59
N VAL A 74 -9.57 12.60 7.28
CA VAL A 74 -8.34 12.51 6.49
C VAL A 74 -8.42 13.44 5.30
N GLU A 75 -7.27 13.96 4.89
CA GLU A 75 -7.13 14.83 3.74
C GLU A 75 -6.17 14.23 2.73
N ILE A 76 -6.60 14.14 1.46
CA ILE A 76 -5.80 13.63 0.35
C ILE A 76 -5.46 14.79 -0.58
N ASN A 77 -4.18 14.98 -0.85
CA ASN A 77 -3.66 15.98 -1.77
C ASN A 77 -2.73 15.36 -2.81
N LYS A 78 -2.55 16.02 -3.96
CA LYS A 78 -1.42 15.72 -4.82
C LYS A 78 -0.12 16.16 -4.14
N ALA A 79 0.94 15.40 -4.35
CA ALA A 79 2.27 15.66 -3.80
C ALA A 79 3.34 15.48 -4.87
N ASP A 80 4.48 16.13 -4.68
CA ASP A 80 5.63 15.98 -5.56
C ASP A 80 6.39 14.67 -5.30
N LYS A 81 6.34 14.20 -4.08
CA LYS A 81 6.97 12.93 -3.67
C LYS A 81 6.10 12.21 -2.65
N TYR A 82 6.26 10.89 -2.63
CA TYR A 82 5.67 10.07 -1.58
C TYR A 82 6.34 10.37 -0.23
N ASP A 83 5.54 10.80 0.73
CA ASP A 83 5.99 11.18 2.08
C ASP A 83 5.38 10.28 3.17
N GLY A 84 4.91 9.13 2.74
CA GLY A 84 4.26 8.16 3.61
C GLY A 84 5.22 7.07 4.07
N PHE A 85 4.68 5.94 4.29
CA PHE A 85 5.27 4.74 4.85
C PHE A 85 6.52 4.26 4.10
N ASP A 86 7.57 3.96 4.84
CA ASP A 86 8.74 3.22 4.39
C ASP A 86 8.31 1.75 4.21
N GLY A 87 7.71 1.48 3.05
CA GLY A 87 6.98 0.25 2.79
C GLY A 87 7.82 -1.02 2.84
N ILE A 88 7.29 -2.08 2.25
CA ILE A 88 8.01 -3.35 2.10
C ILE A 88 9.23 -3.12 1.22
N LYS A 89 10.41 -3.43 1.75
CA LYS A 89 11.68 -3.40 1.02
C LYS A 89 11.92 -4.75 0.38
N THR A 90 12.28 -4.73 -0.90
CA THR A 90 12.65 -5.93 -1.64
C THR A 90 14.07 -5.78 -2.15
N ASN A 91 14.83 -6.86 -2.07
CA ASN A 91 16.17 -6.95 -2.65
C ASN A 91 16.31 -8.27 -3.40
N GLU A 92 16.80 -8.21 -4.62
CA GLU A 92 17.03 -9.38 -5.46
C GLU A 92 18.52 -9.52 -5.77
N THR A 93 19.02 -10.73 -5.57
CA THR A 93 20.38 -11.15 -5.94
C THR A 93 20.31 -12.32 -6.91
N GLU A 94 21.46 -12.82 -7.36
CA GLU A 94 21.51 -14.04 -8.18
C GLU A 94 20.91 -15.26 -7.48
N ASN A 95 21.02 -15.32 -6.15
CA ASN A 95 20.69 -16.52 -5.37
C ASN A 95 19.35 -16.44 -4.66
N GLU A 96 18.85 -15.24 -4.36
CA GLU A 96 17.67 -15.09 -3.51
C GLU A 96 16.94 -13.76 -3.73
N ILE A 97 15.67 -13.73 -3.33
CA ILE A 97 14.86 -12.53 -3.20
C ILE A 97 14.53 -12.34 -1.73
N THR A 98 14.81 -11.17 -1.18
CA THR A 98 14.48 -10.80 0.19
C THR A 98 13.31 -9.83 0.21
N VAL A 99 12.35 -10.06 1.10
CA VAL A 99 11.20 -9.18 1.34
C VAL A 99 11.18 -8.82 2.83
N ASP A 100 11.22 -7.54 3.13
CA ASP A 100 11.34 -7.03 4.51
C ASP A 100 10.37 -5.87 4.74
N ASN A 101 9.50 -5.98 5.74
CA ASN A 101 8.57 -4.91 6.14
C ASN A 101 9.00 -4.22 7.45
N GLY A 102 10.24 -4.43 7.90
CA GLY A 102 10.77 -3.89 9.15
C GLY A 102 10.43 -4.71 10.40
N LYS A 103 9.45 -5.58 10.34
CA LYS A 103 9.03 -6.48 11.44
C LYS A 103 9.21 -7.96 11.10
N PHE A 104 9.08 -8.28 9.84
CA PHE A 104 9.17 -9.63 9.31
C PHE A 104 9.99 -9.62 8.03
N LYS A 105 10.96 -10.52 7.96
CA LYS A 105 11.82 -10.71 6.79
C LYS A 105 11.65 -12.11 6.24
N ALA A 106 11.29 -12.21 4.98
CA ALA A 106 11.23 -13.45 4.23
C ALA A 106 12.33 -13.49 3.18
N VAL A 107 12.98 -14.63 3.06
CA VAL A 107 14.00 -14.87 2.02
C VAL A 107 13.53 -16.03 1.15
N PHE A 108 13.49 -15.78 -0.16
CA PHE A 108 13.07 -16.75 -1.17
C PHE A 108 14.30 -17.19 -1.97
N PRO A 109 14.89 -18.37 -1.66
CA PRO A 109 15.98 -18.90 -2.46
C PRO A 109 15.52 -19.21 -3.87
N LYS A 110 16.34 -18.89 -4.86
CA LYS A 110 16.03 -19.19 -6.28
C LYS A 110 16.28 -20.64 -6.67
N GLN A 111 16.99 -21.38 -5.82
CA GLN A 111 17.33 -22.79 -6.06
C GLN A 111 17.25 -23.59 -4.75
N GLY A 112 17.06 -24.90 -4.88
CA GLY A 112 17.01 -25.83 -3.77
C GLY A 112 15.60 -26.16 -3.31
N SER A 113 15.49 -26.95 -2.24
CA SER A 113 14.23 -27.44 -1.67
C SER A 113 13.57 -26.48 -0.69
N VAL A 114 14.28 -25.47 -0.21
CA VAL A 114 13.73 -24.43 0.65
C VAL A 114 13.01 -23.39 -0.18
N LEU A 115 11.70 -23.25 0.01
CA LEU A 115 10.89 -22.30 -0.73
C LEU A 115 10.94 -20.90 -0.13
N MET A 116 11.01 -20.82 1.20
CA MET A 116 11.04 -19.56 1.93
C MET A 116 11.71 -19.76 3.28
N LYS A 117 12.61 -18.85 3.65
CA LYS A 117 13.19 -18.74 4.98
C LYS A 117 12.54 -17.61 5.74
N THR A 118 12.13 -17.85 6.98
CA THR A 118 11.49 -16.88 7.86
C THR A 118 12.16 -16.87 9.23
N PRO A 119 11.93 -15.83 10.07
CA PRO A 119 12.38 -15.83 11.46
C PRO A 119 11.85 -16.99 12.31
N TYR A 120 10.78 -17.65 11.84
CA TYR A 120 10.12 -18.76 12.54
C TYR A 120 10.49 -20.13 11.98
N GLY A 121 11.32 -20.20 10.97
CA GLY A 121 11.76 -21.44 10.33
C GLY A 121 11.62 -21.44 8.82
N ASP A 122 12.06 -22.52 8.21
CA ASP A 122 12.07 -22.70 6.77
C ASP A 122 10.81 -23.44 6.29
N VAL A 123 10.27 -22.98 5.17
CA VAL A 123 9.21 -23.67 4.44
C VAL A 123 9.85 -24.47 3.32
N THR A 124 9.64 -25.78 3.34
CA THR A 124 10.18 -26.71 2.35
C THR A 124 9.07 -27.46 1.60
N LEU A 125 9.35 -27.83 0.37
CA LEU A 125 8.48 -28.71 -0.39
C LEU A 125 8.83 -30.17 -0.05
N LYS A 126 7.83 -30.96 0.35
CA LYS A 126 7.95 -32.42 0.49
C LYS A 126 7.12 -33.10 -0.59
N ALA A 127 7.75 -33.98 -1.37
CA ALA A 127 7.01 -34.89 -2.19
C ALA A 127 6.52 -36.05 -1.30
N VAL A 128 5.22 -36.29 -1.28
CA VAL A 128 4.63 -37.48 -0.65
C VAL A 128 4.55 -38.56 -1.74
N LYS A 129 5.27 -39.65 -1.53
CA LYS A 129 5.17 -40.82 -2.38
C LYS A 129 3.96 -41.64 -1.92
N GLU A 130 2.97 -41.80 -2.79
CA GLU A 130 1.84 -42.72 -2.55
C GLU A 130 2.28 -44.20 -2.55
#